data_61cc1b0d2c4499314d02065e2ec2b277
#
_entry.id   61cc1b0d2c4499314d02065e2ec2b277
#
_cell.length_a   1.000
_cell.length_b   1.000
_cell.length_c   1.000
_cell.angle_alpha   90.00
_cell.angle_beta   90.00
_cell.angle_gamma   90.00
#
_symmetry.space_group_name_H-M   'P 1'
#
loop_
_entity.id
_entity.type
_entity.pdbx_description
1 polymer ?
#
loop_
_entity_poly.entity_id
_entity_poly.type
_entity_poly.pdbx_seq_one_letter_code
_entity_poly.pdbx_strand_id
1 'polypeptide(L)' 'MTKEQWGALQEQICKTIGQNNYKTWIEPLRFRGVTPEGIVTLQAPTNFFGTYVSQNFGDMLLAQISTVEP' A
#
# COMPACT_ATOMS: atom_id res chain seq x y z
N MET A 1 -11.61 1.49 -4.69
CA MET A 1 -11.22 1.24 -3.29
C MET A 1 -11.45 2.49 -2.46
N THR A 2 -11.98 2.34 -1.27
CA THR A 2 -12.23 3.43 -0.35
C THR A 2 -11.13 3.50 0.71
N LYS A 3 -11.16 4.58 1.49
CA LYS A 3 -10.23 4.76 2.60
C LYS A 3 -10.38 3.64 3.64
N GLU A 4 -11.62 3.21 3.87
CA GLU A 4 -11.92 2.13 4.80
C GLU A 4 -11.37 0.80 4.29
N GLN A 5 -11.46 0.55 3.00
CA GLN A 5 -10.90 -0.64 2.39
C GLN A 5 -9.37 -0.63 2.46
N TRP A 6 -8.75 0.54 2.27
CA TRP A 6 -7.31 0.68 2.45
C TRP A 6 -6.91 0.33 3.90
N GLY A 7 -7.67 0.82 4.89
CA GLY A 7 -7.43 0.50 6.29
C GLY A 7 -7.48 -1.00 6.58
N ALA A 8 -8.46 -1.69 5.99
CA ALA A 8 -8.58 -3.14 6.14
C ALA A 8 -7.40 -3.86 5.48
N LEU A 9 -6.95 -3.39 4.31
CA LEU A 9 -5.77 -3.95 3.66
C LEU A 9 -4.51 -3.74 4.49
N GLN A 10 -4.39 -2.59 5.15
CA GLN A 10 -3.24 -2.32 6.02
C GLN A 10 -3.09 -3.37 7.12
N GLU A 11 -4.21 -3.81 7.71
CA GLU A 11 -4.17 -4.87 8.70
C GLU A 11 -3.63 -6.18 8.12
N GLN A 12 -4.08 -6.55 6.92
CA GLN A 12 -3.62 -7.76 6.25
C GLN A 12 -2.14 -7.65 5.87
N ILE A 13 -1.72 -6.50 5.40
CA ILE A 13 -0.32 -6.25 5.05
C ILE A 13 0.56 -6.40 6.30
N CYS A 14 0.13 -5.83 7.42
CA CYS A 14 0.87 -5.92 8.67
C CYS A 14 1.07 -7.39 9.09
N LYS A 15 0.04 -8.21 8.94
CA LYS A 15 0.13 -9.64 9.24
C LYS A 15 1.07 -10.37 8.28
N THR A 16 1.15 -9.91 7.04
CA THR A 16 1.94 -10.56 5.99
C THR A 16 3.44 -10.26 6.14
N ILE A 17 3.81 -9.00 6.39
CA ILE A 17 5.21 -8.57 6.39
C ILE A 17 5.79 -8.34 7.78
N GLY A 18 4.95 -8.38 8.81
CA GLY A 18 5.37 -8.14 10.18
C GLY A 18 5.26 -6.67 10.58
N GLN A 19 5.15 -6.47 11.90
CA GLN A 19 4.87 -5.15 12.44
C GLN A 19 6.00 -4.15 12.19
N ASN A 20 7.25 -4.59 12.27
CA ASN A 20 8.40 -3.69 12.06
C ASN A 20 8.42 -3.16 10.63
N ASN A 21 8.28 -4.03 9.64
CA ASN A 21 8.25 -3.62 8.24
C ASN A 21 7.03 -2.76 7.94
N TYR A 22 5.90 -3.12 8.52
CA TYR A 22 4.67 -2.37 8.33
C TYR A 22 4.82 -0.93 8.83
N LYS A 23 5.29 -0.75 10.06
CA LYS A 23 5.43 0.59 10.66
C LYS A 23 6.46 1.44 9.93
N THR A 24 7.53 0.81 9.44
CA THR A 24 8.61 1.52 8.78
C THR A 24 8.24 1.95 7.36
N TRP A 25 7.58 1.06 6.60
CA TRP A 25 7.45 1.24 5.15
C TRP A 25 6.03 1.42 4.66
N ILE A 26 5.04 0.88 5.33
CA ILE A 26 3.65 0.93 4.86
C ILE A 26 2.84 1.99 5.58
N GLU A 27 2.98 2.09 6.90
CA GLU A 27 2.22 3.06 7.69
C GLU A 27 2.42 4.51 7.24
N PRO A 28 3.65 4.94 6.84
CA PRO A 28 3.85 6.31 6.36
C PRO A 28 3.23 6.60 4.99
N LEU A 29 2.81 5.57 4.24
CA LEU A 29 2.16 5.78 2.94
C LEU A 29 0.79 6.41 3.13
N ARG A 30 0.45 7.37 2.26
CA ARG A 30 -0.84 8.06 2.29
C ARG A 30 -1.69 7.62 1.11
N PHE A 31 -2.90 7.13 1.39
CA PHE A 31 -3.85 6.79 0.34
C PHE A 31 -4.41 8.08 -0.26
N ARG A 32 -4.29 8.25 -1.59
CA ARG A 32 -4.74 9.44 -2.30
C ARG A 32 -5.97 9.21 -3.15
N GLY A 33 -6.36 7.96 -3.33
CA GLY A 33 -7.57 7.63 -4.06
C GLY A 33 -7.30 6.68 -5.22
N VAL A 34 -8.31 6.54 -6.08
CA VAL A 34 -8.27 5.65 -7.24
C VAL A 34 -8.59 6.48 -8.48
N THR A 35 -7.76 6.38 -9.51
CA THR A 35 -8.00 7.11 -10.75
C THR A 35 -9.19 6.52 -11.51
N PRO A 36 -9.74 7.24 -12.52
CA PRO A 36 -10.80 6.68 -13.37
C PRO A 36 -10.40 5.37 -14.06
N GLU A 37 -9.10 5.17 -14.30
CA GLU A 37 -8.57 3.95 -14.90
C GLU A 37 -8.42 2.80 -13.90
N GLY A 38 -8.74 3.03 -12.62
CA GLY A 38 -8.65 2.00 -11.60
C GLY A 38 -7.28 1.89 -10.94
N ILE A 39 -6.42 2.88 -11.09
CA ILE A 39 -5.09 2.87 -10.49
C ILE A 39 -5.15 3.46 -9.08
N VAL A 40 -4.76 2.65 -8.09
CA VAL A 40 -4.69 3.07 -6.70
C VAL A 40 -3.43 3.92 -6.51
N THR A 41 -3.60 5.12 -5.97
CA THR A 41 -2.51 6.07 -5.78
C THR A 41 -2.15 6.18 -4.30
N LEU A 42 -0.89 5.90 -4.00
CA LEU A 42 -0.32 6.04 -2.66
C LEU A 42 0.82 7.06 -2.73
N GLN A 43 0.92 7.90 -1.71
CA GLN A 43 1.98 8.91 -1.64
C GLN A 43 3.01 8.49 -0.60
N ALA A 44 4.28 8.48 -1.01
CA ALA A 44 5.40 8.22 -0.11
C ALA A 44 6.01 9.56 0.38
N PRO A 45 6.68 9.55 1.54
CA PRO A 45 7.30 10.77 2.06
C PRO A 45 8.42 11.33 1.17
N THR A 46 9.17 10.45 0.51
CA THR A 46 10.27 10.84 -0.39
C THR A 46 10.32 9.90 -1.58
N ASN A 47 11.03 10.32 -2.64
CA ASN A 47 11.24 9.46 -3.81
C ASN A 47 12.02 8.19 -3.45
N PHE A 48 13.03 8.32 -2.59
CA PHE A 48 13.79 7.17 -2.13
C PHE A 48 12.89 6.16 -1.42
N PHE A 49 12.04 6.65 -0.54
CA PHE A 49 11.10 5.82 0.21
C PHE A 49 10.17 5.07 -0.74
N GLY A 50 9.59 5.79 -1.70
CA GLY A 50 8.68 5.18 -2.68
C GLY A 50 9.37 4.12 -3.52
N THR A 51 10.60 4.37 -3.95
CA THR A 51 11.38 3.41 -4.73
C THR A 51 11.65 2.14 -3.91
N TYR A 52 12.04 2.30 -2.65
CA TYR A 52 12.30 1.16 -1.78
C TYR A 52 11.04 0.30 -1.61
N VAL A 53 9.91 0.94 -1.32
CA VAL A 53 8.65 0.22 -1.14
C VAL A 53 8.24 -0.49 -2.41
N SER A 54 8.36 0.18 -3.56
CA SER A 54 8.03 -0.41 -4.85
C SER A 54 8.87 -1.65 -5.15
N GLN A 55 10.18 -1.58 -4.91
CA GLN A 55 11.08 -2.68 -5.20
C GLN A 55 10.93 -3.86 -4.24
N ASN A 56 10.68 -3.58 -2.96
CA ASN A 56 10.66 -4.62 -1.94
C ASN A 56 9.26 -5.13 -1.60
N PHE A 57 8.25 -4.29 -1.77
CA PHE A 57 6.87 -4.63 -1.37
C PHE A 57 5.86 -4.42 -2.51
N GLY A 58 6.32 -4.02 -3.70
CA GLY A 58 5.42 -3.71 -4.82
C GLY A 58 4.54 -4.88 -5.22
N ASP A 59 5.12 -6.07 -5.38
CA ASP A 59 4.36 -7.25 -5.77
C ASP A 59 3.34 -7.64 -4.71
N MET A 60 3.73 -7.56 -3.43
CA MET A 60 2.83 -7.85 -2.32
C MET A 60 1.68 -6.84 -2.29
N LEU A 61 1.98 -5.55 -2.46
CA LEU A 61 0.95 -4.51 -2.49
C LEU A 61 -0.02 -4.73 -3.65
N LEU A 62 0.49 -5.04 -4.84
CA LEU A 62 -0.36 -5.34 -5.99
C LEU A 62 -1.28 -6.52 -5.72
N ALA A 63 -0.75 -7.58 -5.13
CA ALA A 63 -1.54 -8.77 -4.80
C ALA A 63 -2.66 -8.43 -3.81
N GLN A 64 -2.35 -7.65 -2.76
CA GLN A 64 -3.33 -7.26 -1.76
C GLN A 64 -4.39 -6.32 -2.34
N ILE A 65 -3.98 -5.33 -3.11
CA ILE A 65 -4.90 -4.38 -3.73
C ILE A 65 -5.82 -5.10 -4.71
N SER A 66 -5.33 -6.09 -5.44
CA SER A 66 -6.12 -6.86 -6.40
C SER A 66 -7.25 -7.65 -5.75
N THR A 67 -7.21 -7.89 -4.45
CA THR A 67 -8.33 -8.54 -3.75
C THR A 67 -9.53 -7.60 -3.61
N VAL A 68 -9.32 -6.29 -3.73
CA VAL A 68 -10.36 -5.27 -3.56
C VAL A 68 -10.65 -4.56 -4.88
N GLU A 69 -9.62 -4.28 -5.68
CA GLU A 69 -9.72 -3.62 -6.99
C GLU A 69 -9.29 -4.61 -8.06
N PRO A 70 -10.21 -5.43 -8.55
CA PRO A 70 -9.90 -6.41 -9.59
C PRO A 70 -9.53 -5.77 -10.93
#